data_d79bde8ade1a1c1d960490a297d45bc0
#
_entry.id   d79bde8ade1a1c1d960490a297d45bc0
#
_cell.length_a   1.000
_cell.length_b   1.000
_cell.length_c   1.000
_cell.angle_alpha   90.00
_cell.angle_beta   90.00
_cell.angle_gamma   90.00
#
_symmetry.space_group_name_H-M   'P 1'
#
loop_
_entity.id
_entity.type
_entity.pdbx_description
1 polymer ?
#
loop_
_entity_poly.entity_id
_entity_poly.type
_entity_poly.pdbx_seq_one_letter_code
_entity_poly.pdbx_strand_id
1 'polypeptide(L)'
;TLPITLDQMIYHAKSVVRGVKRAMVVVDMPFGSYQGNSKEAVASAIRIMKETGADCVKMEGGEEIRESIERILSAGIPVMGHLGLTPQSINKFGTYTVRAKEEAEAQKLIKDAHLLEEIGCFSIVLEKIPAKLAERVSTELSIPTIGIGAGNGTDGQVLVMHDMLGINKGFSPRFLRRYADL
;
A
#
# COMPACT_ATOMS: atom_id res chain seq x y z
N THR A 1 -0.53 13.19 2.22
CA THR A 1 -1.13 11.90 2.59
C THR A 1 -1.79 11.93 3.96
N LEU A 2 -1.08 12.34 5.02
CA LEU A 2 -1.62 12.31 6.39
C LEU A 2 -2.91 13.14 6.61
N PRO A 3 -3.07 14.35 6.03
CA PRO A 3 -4.24 15.18 6.30
C PRO A 3 -5.53 14.72 5.63
N ILE A 4 -5.47 13.80 4.66
CA ILE A 4 -6.67 13.39 3.91
C ILE A 4 -7.66 12.68 4.84
N THR A 5 -8.92 13.08 4.78
CA THR A 5 -10.01 12.44 5.54
C THR A 5 -10.61 11.26 4.77
N LEU A 6 -11.36 10.40 5.48
CA LEU A 6 -12.08 9.29 4.85
C LEU A 6 -13.08 9.80 3.79
N ASP A 7 -13.79 10.89 4.06
CA ASP A 7 -14.74 11.47 3.10
C ASP A 7 -14.07 11.99 1.83
N GLN A 8 -12.90 12.62 1.97
CA GLN A 8 -12.10 13.06 0.82
C GLN A 8 -11.58 11.86 0.00
N MET A 9 -11.11 10.80 0.67
CA MET A 9 -10.68 9.59 -0.03
C MET A 9 -11.85 8.94 -0.78
N ILE A 10 -13.02 8.83 -0.18
CA ILE A 10 -14.24 8.34 -0.82
C ILE A 10 -14.60 9.19 -2.03
N TYR A 11 -14.50 10.52 -1.93
CA TYR A 11 -14.74 11.42 -3.07
C TYR A 11 -13.80 11.13 -4.25
N HIS A 12 -12.50 10.99 -3.99
CA HIS A 12 -11.52 10.66 -5.03
C HIS A 12 -11.74 9.26 -5.60
N ALA A 13 -11.98 8.26 -4.74
CA ALA A 13 -12.23 6.89 -5.17
C ALA A 13 -13.46 6.77 -6.09
N LYS A 14 -14.56 7.47 -5.79
CA LYS A 14 -15.72 7.58 -6.69
C LYS A 14 -15.35 8.07 -8.08
N SER A 15 -14.43 9.03 -8.15
CA SER A 15 -13.96 9.58 -9.44
C SER A 15 -13.15 8.56 -10.24
N VAL A 16 -12.28 7.81 -9.56
CA VAL A 16 -11.48 6.73 -10.18
C VAL A 16 -12.38 5.61 -10.68
N VAL A 17 -13.30 5.13 -9.84
CA VAL A 17 -14.24 4.04 -10.20
C VAL A 17 -15.07 4.38 -11.44
N ARG A 18 -15.54 5.63 -11.58
CA ARG A 18 -16.27 6.06 -12.78
C ARG A 18 -15.42 6.00 -14.05
N GLY A 19 -14.13 6.26 -13.94
CA GLY A 19 -13.21 6.27 -15.10
C GLY A 19 -12.63 4.91 -15.47
N VAL A 20 -12.47 4.01 -14.50
CA VAL A 20 -11.85 2.69 -14.70
C VAL A 20 -12.86 1.71 -15.25
N LYS A 21 -12.46 0.88 -16.27
CA LYS A 21 -13.31 -0.12 -16.90
C LYS A 21 -12.80 -1.55 -16.76
N ARG A 22 -11.50 -1.75 -16.58
CA ARG A 22 -10.87 -3.08 -16.60
C ARG A 22 -9.99 -3.38 -15.42
N ALA A 23 -9.28 -2.36 -14.91
CA ALA A 23 -8.36 -2.56 -13.80
C ALA A 23 -9.12 -2.64 -12.47
N MET A 24 -8.56 -3.38 -11.53
CA MET A 24 -8.99 -3.39 -10.14
C MET A 24 -8.75 -2.02 -9.51
N VAL A 25 -9.72 -1.51 -8.79
CA VAL A 25 -9.61 -0.25 -8.05
C VAL A 25 -9.36 -0.55 -6.58
N VAL A 26 -8.14 -0.23 -6.13
CA VAL A 26 -7.71 -0.37 -4.74
C VAL A 26 -7.77 0.99 -4.07
N VAL A 27 -8.46 1.10 -2.92
CA VAL A 27 -8.56 2.36 -2.17
C VAL A 27 -7.68 2.30 -0.93
N ASP A 28 -6.74 3.25 -0.84
CA ASP A 28 -5.94 3.41 0.37
C ASP A 28 -6.80 3.87 1.54
N MET A 29 -6.78 3.12 2.64
CA MET A 29 -7.41 3.59 3.87
C MET A 29 -6.61 4.75 4.47
N PRO A 30 -7.21 5.93 4.73
CA PRO A 30 -6.50 7.08 5.25
C PRO A 30 -5.90 6.83 6.63
N PHE A 31 -4.82 7.55 6.94
CA PHE A 31 -4.26 7.57 8.27
C PHE A 31 -5.32 7.93 9.33
N GLY A 32 -5.36 7.17 10.42
CA GLY A 32 -6.33 7.33 11.50
C GLY A 32 -7.64 6.56 11.30
N SER A 33 -7.89 5.98 10.11
CA SER A 33 -9.12 5.23 9.85
C SER A 33 -9.06 3.74 10.21
N TYR A 34 -7.87 3.21 10.56
CA TYR A 34 -7.69 1.79 10.89
C TYR A 34 -6.64 1.48 11.96
N GLN A 35 -5.79 2.47 12.33
CA GLN A 35 -4.73 2.26 13.33
C GLN A 35 -5.24 2.30 14.77
N GLY A 36 -6.36 2.97 15.02
CA GLY A 36 -6.89 3.17 16.37
C GLY A 36 -7.49 1.91 16.98
N ASN A 37 -8.36 1.25 16.25
CA ASN A 37 -8.97 -0.02 16.63
C ASN A 37 -9.63 -0.73 15.43
N SER A 38 -9.82 -2.04 15.56
CA SER A 38 -10.36 -2.89 14.51
C SER A 38 -11.84 -2.62 14.17
N LYS A 39 -12.63 -2.12 15.10
CA LYS A 39 -14.03 -1.75 14.86
C LYS A 39 -14.15 -0.56 13.90
N GLU A 40 -13.36 0.48 14.14
CA GLU A 40 -13.31 1.66 13.27
C GLU A 40 -12.72 1.31 11.90
N ALA A 41 -11.72 0.41 11.87
CA ALA A 41 -11.16 -0.09 10.64
C ALA A 41 -12.22 -0.73 9.74
N VAL A 42 -13.01 -1.66 10.28
CA VAL A 42 -14.11 -2.30 9.54
C VAL A 42 -15.17 -1.30 9.10
N ALA A 43 -15.59 -0.38 9.98
CA ALA A 43 -16.59 0.63 9.64
C ALA A 43 -16.11 1.54 8.49
N SER A 44 -14.83 1.94 8.51
CA SER A 44 -14.21 2.74 7.46
C SER A 44 -14.12 1.98 6.14
N ALA A 45 -13.69 0.72 6.17
CA ALA A 45 -13.62 -0.13 4.98
C ALA A 45 -15.01 -0.37 4.36
N ILE A 46 -16.03 -0.65 5.18
CA ILE A 46 -17.41 -0.81 4.72
C ILE A 46 -17.91 0.46 4.04
N ARG A 47 -17.62 1.64 4.60
CA ARG A 47 -17.99 2.92 3.96
C ARG A 47 -17.33 3.07 2.58
N ILE A 48 -16.02 2.79 2.49
CA ILE A 48 -15.31 2.82 1.21
C ILE A 48 -16.01 1.93 0.19
N MET A 49 -16.23 0.66 0.50
CA MET A 49 -16.84 -0.29 -0.43
C MET A 49 -18.25 0.13 -0.85
N LYS A 50 -19.10 0.48 0.11
CA LYS A 50 -20.50 0.84 -0.16
C LYS A 50 -20.66 2.16 -0.92
N GLU A 51 -19.84 3.13 -0.61
CA GLU A 51 -19.99 4.48 -1.17
C GLU A 51 -19.26 4.66 -2.50
N THR A 52 -18.23 3.86 -2.79
CA THR A 52 -17.39 4.05 -3.99
C THR A 52 -17.63 3.02 -5.07
N GLY A 53 -17.96 1.78 -4.70
CA GLY A 53 -17.97 0.64 -5.61
C GLY A 53 -16.56 0.16 -6.01
N ALA A 54 -15.54 0.48 -5.20
CA ALA A 54 -14.18 -0.06 -5.37
C ALA A 54 -14.13 -1.55 -5.09
N ASP A 55 -13.05 -2.21 -5.53
CA ASP A 55 -12.91 -3.68 -5.44
C ASP A 55 -12.30 -4.13 -4.11
N CYS A 56 -11.42 -3.32 -3.53
CA CYS A 56 -10.67 -3.67 -2.31
C CYS A 56 -10.07 -2.44 -1.62
N VAL A 57 -9.50 -2.65 -0.44
CA VAL A 57 -8.77 -1.61 0.30
C VAL A 57 -7.29 -1.94 0.46
N LYS A 58 -6.43 -0.92 0.65
CA LYS A 58 -5.02 -1.09 1.00
C LYS A 58 -4.72 -0.50 2.37
N MET A 59 -3.85 -1.17 3.13
CA MET A 59 -3.46 -0.79 4.48
C MET A 59 -1.94 -0.87 4.65
N GLU A 60 -1.36 0.10 5.35
CA GLU A 60 0.07 0.21 5.62
C GLU A 60 0.41 -0.36 7.00
N GLY A 61 1.27 -1.39 7.05
CA GLY A 61 1.75 -2.04 8.26
C GLY A 61 1.64 -3.57 8.19
N GLY A 62 2.19 -4.22 9.21
CA GLY A 62 2.20 -5.68 9.38
C GLY A 62 1.52 -6.09 10.69
N GLU A 63 2.28 -6.71 11.60
CA GLU A 63 1.79 -7.22 12.89
C GLU A 63 1.00 -6.19 13.68
N GLU A 64 1.39 -4.92 13.65
CA GLU A 64 0.75 -3.83 14.41
C GLU A 64 -0.69 -3.52 14.02
N ILE A 65 -1.11 -3.93 12.81
CA ILE A 65 -2.49 -3.72 12.31
C ILE A 65 -3.19 -5.05 11.97
N ARG A 66 -2.63 -6.19 12.41
CA ARG A 66 -3.12 -7.53 12.14
C ARG A 66 -4.61 -7.67 12.42
N GLU A 67 -5.06 -7.30 13.63
CA GLU A 67 -6.48 -7.43 14.02
C GLU A 67 -7.40 -6.63 13.10
N SER A 68 -7.00 -5.44 12.68
CA SER A 68 -7.78 -4.63 11.75
C SER A 68 -7.92 -5.30 10.39
N ILE A 69 -6.84 -5.89 9.86
CA ILE A 69 -6.86 -6.62 8.59
C ILE A 69 -7.75 -7.87 8.70
N GLU A 70 -7.56 -8.70 9.72
CA GLU A 70 -8.35 -9.93 9.93
C GLU A 70 -9.86 -9.62 10.01
N ARG A 71 -10.23 -8.55 10.69
CA ARG A 71 -11.63 -8.13 10.80
C ARG A 71 -12.22 -7.62 9.49
N ILE A 72 -11.45 -6.88 8.70
CA ILE A 72 -11.88 -6.41 7.38
C ILE A 72 -12.06 -7.61 6.43
N LEU A 73 -11.11 -8.55 6.42
CA LEU A 73 -11.18 -9.78 5.64
C LEU A 73 -12.39 -10.63 6.04
N SER A 74 -12.67 -10.78 7.34
CA SER A 74 -13.82 -11.53 7.83
C SER A 74 -15.17 -10.85 7.50
N ALA A 75 -15.17 -9.55 7.22
CA ALA A 75 -16.33 -8.84 6.68
C ALA A 75 -16.51 -9.04 5.16
N GLY A 76 -15.64 -9.83 4.50
CA GLY A 76 -15.70 -10.11 3.06
C GLY A 76 -15.06 -9.04 2.18
N ILE A 77 -14.24 -8.16 2.73
CA ILE A 77 -13.55 -7.10 1.99
C ILE A 77 -12.11 -7.52 1.72
N PRO A 78 -11.67 -7.63 0.44
CA PRO A 78 -10.29 -7.97 0.12
C PRO A 78 -9.31 -6.88 0.56
N VAL A 79 -8.16 -7.28 1.10
CA VAL A 79 -7.12 -6.37 1.59
C VAL A 79 -5.81 -6.57 0.85
N MET A 80 -5.22 -5.47 0.39
CA MET A 80 -3.84 -5.39 -0.08
C MET A 80 -2.96 -4.86 1.06
N GLY A 81 -1.87 -5.53 1.37
CA GLY A 81 -0.88 -5.06 2.34
C GLY A 81 0.08 -4.03 1.76
N HIS A 82 0.80 -3.30 2.60
CA HIS A 82 1.86 -2.39 2.19
C HIS A 82 2.97 -2.35 3.22
N LEU A 83 4.19 -2.73 2.82
CA LEU A 83 5.38 -2.82 3.66
C LEU A 83 6.56 -2.01 3.09
N GLY A 84 7.56 -1.78 3.91
CA GLY A 84 8.74 -0.99 3.58
C GLY A 84 8.58 0.46 4.00
N LEU A 85 8.79 1.40 3.08
CA LEU A 85 8.46 2.80 3.34
C LEU A 85 6.93 2.95 3.26
N THR A 86 6.31 3.17 4.41
CA THR A 86 4.89 3.44 4.50
C THR A 86 4.68 4.94 4.73
N PRO A 87 4.16 5.69 3.72
CA PRO A 87 4.02 7.16 3.81
C PRO A 87 3.22 7.66 5.01
N GLN A 88 2.28 6.87 5.51
CA GLN A 88 1.51 7.21 6.72
C GLN A 88 2.36 7.17 7.99
N SER A 89 3.47 6.46 7.98
CA SER A 89 4.43 6.38 9.09
C SER A 89 5.58 7.38 8.97
N ILE A 90 5.51 8.38 8.10
CA ILE A 90 6.62 9.29 7.78
C ILE A 90 7.12 10.07 9.00
N ASN A 91 6.24 10.43 9.92
CA ASN A 91 6.63 11.13 11.15
C ASN A 91 7.47 10.22 12.08
N LYS A 92 7.24 8.90 12.06
CA LYS A 92 8.05 7.91 12.78
C LYS A 92 9.41 7.72 12.11
N PHE A 93 9.44 7.71 10.78
CA PHE A 93 10.67 7.49 10.01
C PHE A 93 11.54 8.76 9.91
N GLY A 94 10.94 9.93 9.92
CA GLY A 94 11.62 11.23 9.78
C GLY A 94 12.23 11.50 8.39
N THR A 95 12.20 10.53 7.48
CA THR A 95 12.83 10.60 6.16
C THR A 95 12.23 9.61 5.17
N TYR A 96 12.30 9.94 3.88
CA TYR A 96 11.91 9.06 2.77
C TYR A 96 13.06 8.17 2.25
N THR A 97 14.02 7.81 3.09
CA THR A 97 15.12 6.91 2.71
C THR A 97 14.65 5.46 2.53
N VAL A 98 15.49 4.66 1.86
CA VAL A 98 15.26 3.22 1.68
C VAL A 98 15.19 2.55 3.06
N ARG A 99 14.14 1.76 3.29
CA ARG A 99 13.86 1.00 4.52
C ARG A 99 14.48 -0.41 4.46
N ALA A 100 14.47 -1.10 5.58
CA ALA A 100 14.92 -2.49 5.70
C ALA A 100 16.33 -2.75 5.14
N LYS A 101 17.25 -1.81 5.35
CA LYS A 101 18.69 -1.98 5.07
C LYS A 101 19.38 -2.78 6.16
N GLU A 102 19.00 -2.53 7.41
CA GLU A 102 19.53 -3.23 8.57
C GLU A 102 18.84 -4.59 8.73
N GLU A 103 19.62 -5.59 9.15
CA GLU A 103 19.15 -6.98 9.23
C GLU A 103 17.87 -7.13 10.07
N ALA A 104 17.79 -6.47 11.22
CA ALA A 104 16.62 -6.54 12.09
C ALA A 104 15.35 -6.02 11.41
N GLU A 105 15.45 -4.93 10.65
CA GLU A 105 14.33 -4.37 9.90
C GLU A 105 13.96 -5.26 8.70
N ALA A 106 14.97 -5.85 8.03
CA ALA A 106 14.74 -6.79 6.94
C ALA A 106 14.02 -8.06 7.41
N GLN A 107 14.44 -8.64 8.53
CA GLN A 107 13.78 -9.80 9.13
C GLN A 107 12.34 -9.49 9.58
N LYS A 108 12.12 -8.31 10.17
CA LYS A 108 10.76 -7.86 10.49
C LYS A 108 9.88 -7.78 9.24
N LEU A 109 10.39 -7.18 8.16
CA LEU A 109 9.65 -7.04 6.91
C LEU A 109 9.28 -8.41 6.32
N ILE A 110 10.21 -9.37 6.30
CA ILE A 110 9.96 -10.74 5.85
C ILE A 110 8.86 -11.39 6.70
N LYS A 111 8.98 -11.30 8.02
CA LYS A 111 7.97 -11.83 8.95
C LYS A 111 6.59 -11.21 8.71
N ASP A 112 6.53 -9.89 8.56
CA ASP A 112 5.28 -9.19 8.29
C ASP A 112 4.68 -9.57 6.93
N ALA A 113 5.51 -9.80 5.90
CA ALA A 113 5.07 -10.24 4.59
C ALA A 113 4.40 -11.62 4.63
N HIS A 114 5.03 -12.58 5.30
CA HIS A 114 4.43 -13.91 5.52
C HIS A 114 3.15 -13.84 6.37
N LEU A 115 3.14 -12.99 7.40
CA LEU A 115 1.94 -12.76 8.21
C LEU A 115 0.78 -12.24 7.35
N LEU A 116 1.02 -11.25 6.50
CA LEU A 116 -0.02 -10.67 5.63
C LEU A 116 -0.58 -11.72 4.65
N GLU A 117 0.26 -12.59 4.10
CA GLU A 117 -0.18 -13.72 3.29
C GLU A 117 -1.01 -14.71 4.11
N GLU A 118 -0.51 -15.13 5.29
CA GLU A 118 -1.17 -16.09 6.17
C GLU A 118 -2.58 -15.65 6.58
N ILE A 119 -2.77 -14.37 6.91
CA ILE A 119 -4.09 -13.84 7.31
C ILE A 119 -5.01 -13.57 6.12
N GLY A 120 -4.54 -13.71 4.88
CA GLY A 120 -5.36 -13.68 3.67
C GLY A 120 -5.34 -12.38 2.86
N CYS A 121 -4.33 -11.53 3.01
CA CYS A 121 -4.09 -10.47 2.05
C CYS A 121 -3.87 -11.06 0.65
N PHE A 122 -4.49 -10.47 -0.38
CA PHE A 122 -4.38 -11.01 -1.74
C PHE A 122 -3.13 -10.51 -2.50
N SER A 123 -2.47 -9.47 -2.02
CA SER A 123 -1.27 -8.87 -2.61
C SER A 123 -0.57 -7.96 -1.59
N ILE A 124 0.71 -7.66 -1.82
CA ILE A 124 1.50 -6.75 -0.98
C ILE A 124 2.26 -5.74 -1.83
N VAL A 125 2.17 -4.46 -1.48
CA VAL A 125 3.06 -3.41 -2.00
C VAL A 125 4.36 -3.42 -1.21
N LEU A 126 5.50 -3.40 -1.91
CA LEU A 126 6.85 -3.28 -1.35
C LEU A 126 7.45 -1.94 -1.79
N GLU A 127 7.53 -0.97 -0.88
CA GLU A 127 7.99 0.38 -1.20
C GLU A 127 9.37 0.68 -0.64
N LYS A 128 10.28 1.17 -1.50
CA LYS A 128 11.63 1.68 -1.15
C LYS A 128 12.39 0.78 -0.18
N ILE A 129 12.57 -0.47 -0.57
CA ILE A 129 13.40 -1.47 0.10
C ILE A 129 14.52 -1.94 -0.83
N PRO A 130 15.59 -2.58 -0.32
CA PRO A 130 16.64 -3.14 -1.18
C PRO A 130 16.07 -4.15 -2.20
N ALA A 131 16.52 -4.04 -3.47
CA ALA A 131 16.02 -4.88 -4.56
C ALA A 131 16.14 -6.38 -4.28
N LYS A 132 17.27 -6.84 -3.70
CA LYS A 132 17.47 -8.24 -3.33
C LYS A 132 16.50 -8.71 -2.24
N LEU A 133 16.12 -7.83 -1.31
CA LEU A 133 15.12 -8.14 -0.29
C LEU A 133 13.73 -8.28 -0.91
N ALA A 134 13.37 -7.36 -1.82
CA ALA A 134 12.10 -7.43 -2.54
C ALA A 134 11.99 -8.70 -3.38
N GLU A 135 13.03 -9.05 -4.14
CA GLU A 135 13.12 -10.29 -4.92
C GLU A 135 12.97 -11.53 -4.03
N ARG A 136 13.65 -11.56 -2.89
CA ARG A 136 13.53 -12.64 -1.91
C ARG A 136 12.10 -12.79 -1.40
N VAL A 137 11.48 -11.71 -0.93
CA VAL A 137 10.10 -11.71 -0.43
C VAL A 137 9.13 -12.18 -1.53
N SER A 138 9.29 -11.67 -2.75
CA SER A 138 8.45 -12.08 -3.89
C SER A 138 8.59 -13.57 -4.24
N THR A 139 9.78 -14.13 -4.07
CA THR A 139 10.03 -15.56 -4.32
C THR A 139 9.46 -16.46 -3.20
N GLU A 140 9.46 -15.97 -1.96
CA GLU A 140 8.97 -16.72 -0.80
C GLU A 140 7.44 -16.72 -0.67
N LEU A 141 6.76 -15.71 -1.21
CA LEU A 141 5.29 -15.59 -1.16
C LEU A 141 4.62 -16.23 -2.37
N SER A 142 3.38 -16.67 -2.19
CA SER A 142 2.51 -17.13 -3.27
C SER A 142 1.55 -16.05 -3.79
N ILE A 143 1.36 -14.99 -3.03
CA ILE A 143 0.54 -13.83 -3.43
C ILE A 143 1.37 -12.81 -4.21
N PRO A 144 0.80 -12.09 -5.19
CA PRO A 144 1.52 -11.11 -5.98
C PRO A 144 2.12 -9.97 -5.14
N THR A 145 3.36 -9.59 -5.47
CA THR A 145 4.03 -8.43 -4.92
C THR A 145 4.12 -7.30 -5.93
N ILE A 146 3.92 -6.06 -5.48
CA ILE A 146 3.95 -4.86 -6.32
C ILE A 146 5.04 -3.91 -5.81
N GLY A 147 6.09 -3.69 -6.59
CA GLY A 147 7.23 -2.86 -6.21
C GLY A 147 7.08 -1.39 -6.59
N ILE A 148 7.57 -0.51 -5.73
CA ILE A 148 7.86 0.89 -6.04
C ILE A 148 9.17 1.31 -5.36
N GLY A 149 10.21 1.59 -6.16
CA GLY A 149 11.55 1.84 -5.63
C GLY A 149 12.16 0.64 -4.90
N ALA A 150 11.74 -0.58 -5.28
CA ALA A 150 12.16 -1.86 -4.69
C ALA A 150 12.90 -2.77 -5.69
N GLY A 151 13.37 -2.23 -6.83
CA GLY A 151 13.97 -3.02 -7.91
C GLY A 151 12.92 -3.63 -8.83
N ASN A 152 13.34 -4.58 -9.67
CA ASN A 152 12.51 -5.22 -10.70
C ASN A 152 12.22 -6.70 -10.41
N GLY A 153 12.54 -7.20 -9.23
CA GLY A 153 12.33 -8.59 -8.82
C GLY A 153 10.97 -8.86 -8.17
N THR A 154 10.01 -7.93 -8.28
CA THR A 154 8.62 -8.10 -7.86
C THR A 154 7.73 -8.47 -9.04
N ASP A 155 6.55 -9.05 -8.79
CA ASP A 155 5.62 -9.51 -9.84
C ASP A 155 5.00 -8.36 -10.63
N GLY A 156 4.82 -7.19 -10.00
CA GLY A 156 4.31 -5.98 -10.62
C GLY A 156 5.03 -4.73 -10.16
N GLN A 157 4.74 -3.61 -10.84
CA GLN A 157 5.29 -2.29 -10.51
C GLN A 157 4.17 -1.26 -10.44
N VAL A 158 4.26 -0.34 -9.50
CA VAL A 158 3.36 0.82 -9.43
C VAL A 158 4.17 2.11 -9.56
N LEU A 159 3.56 3.11 -10.19
CA LEU A 159 4.14 4.43 -10.35
C LEU A 159 3.08 5.50 -10.06
N VAL A 160 3.44 6.51 -9.29
CA VAL A 160 2.56 7.64 -9.00
C VAL A 160 2.29 8.42 -10.29
N MET A 161 1.02 8.62 -10.62
CA MET A 161 0.60 9.27 -11.86
C MET A 161 1.23 10.65 -12.07
N HIS A 162 1.28 11.48 -11.04
CA HIS A 162 1.91 12.82 -11.12
C HIS A 162 3.40 12.75 -11.44
N ASP A 163 4.10 11.74 -10.91
CA ASP A 163 5.50 11.51 -11.20
C ASP A 163 5.70 10.96 -12.61
N MET A 164 4.87 9.99 -13.02
CA MET A 164 4.87 9.39 -14.34
C MET A 164 4.65 10.43 -15.45
N LEU A 165 3.74 11.38 -15.23
CA LEU A 165 3.41 12.44 -16.18
C LEU A 165 4.32 13.67 -16.08
N GLY A 166 5.28 13.70 -15.15
CA GLY A 166 6.22 14.80 -14.99
C GLY A 166 5.61 16.07 -14.38
N ILE A 167 4.45 15.98 -13.72
CA ILE A 167 3.80 17.11 -13.04
C ILE A 167 4.64 17.56 -11.83
N ASN A 168 5.26 16.62 -11.10
CA ASN A 168 6.16 16.90 -9.99
C ASN A 168 7.57 17.23 -10.52
N LYS A 169 7.88 18.49 -10.75
CA LYS A 169 9.19 18.91 -11.30
C LYS A 169 10.35 18.79 -10.30
N GLY A 170 10.09 19.01 -9.01
CA GLY A 170 11.12 18.99 -7.95
C GLY A 170 11.51 17.62 -7.41
N PHE A 171 10.81 16.57 -7.81
CA PHE A 171 11.04 15.21 -7.30
C PHE A 171 11.52 14.28 -8.43
N SER A 172 12.75 13.75 -8.31
CA SER A 172 13.34 12.88 -9.34
C SER A 172 14.22 11.79 -8.71
N PRO A 173 13.62 10.81 -7.99
CA PRO A 173 14.38 9.70 -7.42
C PRO A 173 14.86 8.75 -8.53
N ARG A 174 15.92 7.97 -8.23
CA ARG A 174 16.54 7.05 -9.21
C ARG A 174 15.60 6.03 -9.84
N PHE A 175 14.55 5.62 -9.13
CA PHE A 175 13.59 4.61 -9.62
C PHE A 175 12.51 5.21 -10.51
N LEU A 176 12.38 6.54 -10.55
CA LEU A 176 11.34 7.22 -11.30
C LEU A 176 11.71 7.32 -12.78
N ARG A 177 10.86 6.78 -13.65
CA ARG A 177 10.88 7.06 -15.08
C ARG A 177 9.69 7.95 -15.43
N ARG A 178 9.96 9.11 -15.99
CA ARG A 178 8.94 9.98 -16.55
C ARG A 178 8.60 9.56 -17.97
N TYR A 179 7.34 9.58 -18.29
CA TYR A 179 6.82 9.22 -19.63
C TYR A 179 6.22 10.42 -20.35
N ALA A 180 6.03 11.54 -19.64
CA ALA A 180 5.60 12.82 -20.17
C ALA A 180 6.26 13.96 -19.38
N ASP A 181 6.08 15.19 -19.85
CA ASP A 181 6.59 16.43 -19.24
C ASP A 181 5.47 17.47 -19.24
N LEU A 182 4.48 17.27 -18.35
CA LEU A 182 3.31 18.14 -18.18
C LEU A 182 3.53 19.23 -17.15
#